data_b70b30ad5087222626af065411ffd2f2
#
_entry.id   b70b30ad5087222626af065411ffd2f2
#
_cell.length_a   1.000
_cell.length_b   1.000
_cell.length_c   1.000
_cell.angle_alpha   90.00
_cell.angle_beta   90.00
_cell.angle_gamma   90.00
#
_symmetry.space_group_name_H-M   'P 1'
#
loop_
_entity.id
_entity.type
_entity.pdbx_description
1 polymer ?
#
loop_
_entity_poly.entity_id
_entity_poly.type
_entity_poly.pdbx_seq_one_letter_code
_entity_poly.pdbx_strand_id
1 'polypeptide(L)'
;LYYCCGMRLAEPLEMTWECFDPDAMTLRILHSKGDKDRIIWILEDMVSMLNSYRDYIRKTCPDSEWMFPGIKNGKHLNEVTVRDYFLRVWNSTEFSENSNPPTIKSFRHTFVVDRLNLWISGGTDAEERLPYLSKHLGHNRIDESLYYYHQVEESRKIIRLKDTTSGRVIPEVNDNEE
;
A
#
# COMPACT_ATOMS: atom_id res chain seq x y z
N LEU A 1 -0.44 -4.13 -6.56
CA LEU A 1 -0.05 -4.72 -5.27
C LEU A 1 0.53 -3.68 -4.31
N TYR A 2 1.51 -2.84 -4.73
CA TYR A 2 2.12 -1.83 -3.86
C TYR A 2 1.10 -0.82 -3.30
N TYR A 3 0.24 -0.28 -4.16
CA TYR A 3 -0.79 0.69 -3.77
C TYR A 3 -1.99 0.03 -3.10
N CYS A 4 -2.56 -1.01 -3.71
CA CYS A 4 -3.82 -1.60 -3.23
C CYS A 4 -3.64 -2.48 -1.98
N CYS A 5 -2.45 -3.06 -1.79
CA CYS A 5 -2.16 -4.00 -0.71
C CYS A 5 -1.08 -3.50 0.26
N GLY A 6 -0.45 -2.37 -0.01
CA GLY A 6 0.61 -1.82 0.83
C GLY A 6 1.85 -2.71 0.96
N MET A 7 2.16 -3.54 -0.05
CA MET A 7 3.30 -4.48 0.00
C MET A 7 4.65 -3.76 -0.03
N ARG A 8 5.68 -4.40 0.54
CA ARG A 8 7.08 -3.96 0.38
C ARG A 8 7.59 -4.28 -1.02
N LEU A 9 8.65 -3.56 -1.46
CA LEU A 9 9.16 -3.67 -2.83
C LEU A 9 9.53 -5.10 -3.24
N ALA A 10 10.23 -5.84 -2.38
CA ALA A 10 10.64 -7.21 -2.66
C ALA A 10 9.47 -8.22 -2.65
N GLU A 11 8.49 -8.01 -1.78
CA GLU A 11 7.44 -9.00 -1.49
C GLU A 11 6.70 -9.52 -2.73
N PRO A 12 6.15 -8.66 -3.63
CA PRO A 12 5.48 -9.17 -4.82
C PRO A 12 6.45 -9.86 -5.79
N LEU A 13 7.72 -9.42 -5.82
CA LEU A 13 8.70 -9.93 -6.77
C LEU A 13 9.08 -11.38 -6.47
N GLU A 14 9.11 -11.74 -5.19
CA GLU A 14 9.43 -13.09 -4.71
C GLU A 14 8.20 -14.02 -4.64
N MET A 15 7.03 -13.56 -5.11
CA MET A 15 5.83 -14.39 -5.11
C MET A 15 5.79 -15.34 -6.29
N THR A 16 5.40 -16.58 -6.01
CA THR A 16 4.99 -17.56 -7.00
C THR A 16 3.47 -17.59 -7.14
N TRP A 17 2.94 -18.23 -8.17
CA TRP A 17 1.49 -18.40 -8.36
C TRP A 17 0.83 -19.24 -7.26
N GLU A 18 1.59 -20.05 -6.51
CA GLU A 18 1.12 -20.77 -5.33
C GLU A 18 0.76 -19.86 -4.15
N CYS A 19 1.28 -18.62 -4.16
CA CYS A 19 0.96 -17.62 -3.16
C CYS A 19 -0.43 -17.00 -3.36
N PHE A 20 -1.05 -17.16 -4.53
CA PHE A 20 -2.33 -16.58 -4.89
C PHE A 20 -3.45 -17.61 -4.85
N ASP A 21 -4.42 -17.40 -3.97
CA ASP A 21 -5.65 -18.18 -3.87
C ASP A 21 -6.84 -17.30 -4.33
N PRO A 22 -7.33 -17.49 -5.55
CA PRO A 22 -8.44 -16.69 -6.08
C PRO A 22 -9.78 -17.02 -5.40
N ASP A 23 -9.98 -18.25 -4.92
CA ASP A 23 -11.25 -18.67 -4.30
C ASP A 23 -11.36 -18.11 -2.88
N ALA A 24 -10.26 -18.13 -2.14
CA ALA A 24 -10.17 -17.51 -0.82
C ALA A 24 -9.96 -15.97 -0.89
N MET A 25 -9.71 -15.42 -2.08
CA MET A 25 -9.33 -14.02 -2.32
C MET A 25 -8.15 -13.58 -1.44
N THR A 26 -7.09 -14.37 -1.43
CA THR A 26 -5.92 -14.12 -0.58
C THR A 26 -4.60 -14.17 -1.34
N LEU A 27 -3.63 -13.46 -0.77
CA LEU A 27 -2.21 -13.58 -1.13
C LEU A 27 -1.41 -13.96 0.11
N ARG A 28 -0.58 -15.00 -0.01
CA ARG A 28 0.39 -15.39 1.02
C ARG A 28 1.71 -14.69 0.75
N ILE A 29 2.20 -13.94 1.72
CA ILE A 29 3.51 -13.29 1.67
C ILE A 29 4.44 -14.13 2.53
N LEU A 30 5.40 -14.78 1.88
CA LEU A 30 6.37 -15.67 2.49
C LEU A 30 7.71 -14.94 2.67
N HIS A 31 8.52 -15.38 3.63
CA HIS A 31 9.88 -14.89 3.86
C HIS A 31 10.01 -13.36 3.96
N SER A 32 8.97 -12.69 4.49
CA SER A 32 9.01 -11.24 4.71
C SER A 32 10.07 -10.89 5.76
N LYS A 33 10.43 -9.60 5.84
CA LYS A 33 11.43 -9.09 6.80
C LYS A 33 11.18 -9.61 8.21
N GLY A 34 12.12 -10.39 8.75
CA GLY A 34 12.02 -11.05 10.05
C GLY A 34 11.41 -12.46 9.99
N ASP A 35 11.43 -13.09 8.81
CA ASP A 35 10.98 -14.45 8.55
C ASP A 35 9.53 -14.72 9.03
N LYS A 36 8.66 -13.74 8.77
CA LYS A 36 7.25 -13.80 9.14
C LYS A 36 6.38 -13.90 7.91
N ASP A 37 5.73 -15.03 7.78
CA ASP A 37 4.69 -15.21 6.79
C ASP A 37 3.41 -14.50 7.22
N ARG A 38 2.66 -14.01 6.24
CA ARG A 38 1.34 -13.44 6.48
C ARG A 38 0.42 -13.66 5.30
N ILE A 39 -0.86 -13.70 5.58
CA ILE A 39 -1.91 -13.73 4.58
C ILE A 39 -2.57 -12.34 4.54
N ILE A 40 -2.77 -11.82 3.35
CA ILE A 40 -3.55 -10.61 3.12
C ILE A 40 -4.77 -10.94 2.26
N TRP A 41 -5.91 -10.31 2.57
CA TRP A 41 -7.10 -10.38 1.74
C TRP A 41 -7.02 -9.32 0.64
N ILE A 42 -7.49 -9.69 -0.54
CA ILE A 42 -7.59 -8.82 -1.70
C ILE A 42 -9.04 -8.72 -2.15
N LEU A 43 -9.38 -7.66 -2.87
CA LEU A 43 -10.71 -7.44 -3.38
C LEU A 43 -10.92 -8.19 -4.71
N GLU A 44 -12.17 -8.38 -5.08
CA GLU A 44 -12.59 -9.13 -6.27
C GLU A 44 -12.01 -8.54 -7.57
N ASP A 45 -11.92 -7.22 -7.67
CA ASP A 45 -11.27 -6.52 -8.80
C ASP A 45 -9.78 -6.88 -8.93
N MET A 46 -9.08 -6.99 -7.80
CA MET A 46 -7.68 -7.45 -7.78
C MET A 46 -7.57 -8.92 -8.17
N VAL A 47 -8.48 -9.78 -7.72
CA VAL A 47 -8.54 -11.19 -8.14
C VAL A 47 -8.71 -11.29 -9.64
N SER A 48 -9.64 -10.54 -10.20
CA SER A 48 -9.91 -10.51 -11.65
C SER A 48 -8.69 -10.02 -12.45
N MET A 49 -8.01 -8.97 -11.95
CA MET A 49 -6.79 -8.45 -12.56
C MET A 49 -5.66 -9.49 -12.52
N LEU A 50 -5.44 -10.15 -11.38
CA LEU A 50 -4.39 -11.15 -11.23
C LEU A 50 -4.67 -12.40 -12.08
N ASN A 51 -5.93 -12.83 -12.21
CA ASN A 51 -6.29 -13.92 -13.10
C ASN A 51 -5.98 -13.58 -14.57
N SER A 52 -6.40 -12.40 -15.04
CA SER A 52 -6.11 -11.93 -16.39
C SER A 52 -4.59 -11.83 -16.65
N TYR A 53 -3.85 -11.34 -15.65
CA TYR A 53 -2.39 -11.26 -15.72
C TYR A 53 -1.75 -12.64 -15.73
N ARG A 54 -2.26 -13.60 -14.93
CA ARG A 54 -1.78 -14.99 -14.94
C ARG A 54 -1.93 -15.63 -16.33
N ASP A 55 -3.05 -15.39 -16.98
CA ASP A 55 -3.28 -15.92 -18.33
C ASP A 55 -2.34 -15.30 -19.37
N TYR A 56 -1.99 -14.03 -19.20
CA TYR A 56 -0.95 -13.38 -20.01
C TYR A 56 0.42 -14.00 -19.77
N ILE A 57 0.83 -14.19 -18.51
CA ILE A 57 2.13 -14.80 -18.16
C ILE A 57 2.23 -16.24 -18.65
N ARG A 58 1.17 -17.04 -18.53
CA ARG A 58 1.15 -18.40 -19.06
C ARG A 58 1.39 -18.49 -20.57
N LYS A 59 1.00 -17.46 -21.32
CA LYS A 59 1.26 -17.38 -22.77
C LYS A 59 2.67 -16.89 -23.10
N THR A 60 3.23 -15.99 -22.32
CA THR A 60 4.51 -15.32 -22.61
C THR A 60 5.71 -15.94 -21.91
N CYS A 61 5.49 -16.55 -20.74
CA CYS A 61 6.52 -17.20 -19.91
C CYS A 61 5.96 -18.49 -19.30
N PRO A 62 5.59 -19.52 -20.11
CA PRO A 62 4.85 -20.70 -19.66
C PRO A 62 5.55 -21.50 -18.56
N ASP A 63 6.89 -21.51 -18.55
CA ASP A 63 7.70 -22.28 -17.61
C ASP A 63 8.02 -21.52 -16.32
N SER A 64 7.48 -20.31 -16.13
CA SER A 64 7.75 -19.51 -14.95
C SER A 64 6.84 -19.84 -13.79
N GLU A 65 7.41 -20.18 -12.65
CA GLU A 65 6.71 -20.29 -11.37
C GLU A 65 6.38 -18.91 -10.77
N TRP A 66 7.14 -17.86 -11.16
CA TRP A 66 7.05 -16.52 -10.58
C TRP A 66 5.83 -15.76 -11.09
N MET A 67 5.19 -15.03 -10.20
CA MET A 67 4.14 -14.10 -10.60
C MET A 67 4.69 -12.97 -11.48
N PHE A 68 5.89 -12.50 -11.19
CA PHE A 68 6.58 -11.44 -11.94
C PHE A 68 7.91 -11.95 -12.47
N PRO A 69 7.90 -12.69 -13.58
CA PRO A 69 9.12 -13.27 -14.15
C PRO A 69 10.05 -12.20 -14.72
N GLY A 70 11.34 -12.39 -14.52
CA GLY A 70 12.39 -11.62 -15.20
C GLY A 70 12.67 -12.19 -16.58
N ILE A 71 12.83 -11.33 -17.58
CA ILE A 71 12.97 -11.72 -18.99
C ILE A 71 14.25 -12.51 -19.28
N LYS A 72 15.32 -12.31 -18.52
CA LYS A 72 16.66 -12.77 -18.91
C LYS A 72 17.19 -14.00 -18.18
N ASN A 73 16.69 -14.38 -17.03
CA ASN A 73 17.40 -15.33 -16.15
C ASN A 73 16.55 -16.47 -15.58
N GLY A 74 15.32 -16.67 -16.03
CA GLY A 74 14.40 -17.66 -15.41
C GLY A 74 14.07 -17.38 -13.94
N LYS A 75 14.53 -16.25 -13.41
CA LYS A 75 14.26 -15.77 -12.05
C LYS A 75 13.14 -14.73 -12.07
N HIS A 76 12.69 -14.33 -10.90
CA HIS A 76 11.75 -13.23 -10.76
C HIS A 76 12.37 -11.89 -11.19
N LEU A 77 11.53 -10.91 -11.47
CA LEU A 77 11.92 -9.54 -11.74
C LEU A 77 12.68 -8.96 -10.52
N ASN A 78 13.75 -8.21 -10.76
CA ASN A 78 14.53 -7.62 -9.67
C ASN A 78 14.07 -6.21 -9.32
N GLU A 79 14.37 -5.78 -8.08
CA GLU A 79 13.98 -4.48 -7.56
C GLU A 79 14.52 -3.30 -8.37
N VAL A 80 15.75 -3.39 -8.88
CA VAL A 80 16.37 -2.32 -9.66
C VAL A 80 15.58 -2.07 -10.93
N THR A 81 15.21 -3.13 -11.65
CA THR A 81 14.39 -3.03 -12.86
C THR A 81 13.04 -2.37 -12.58
N VAL A 82 12.40 -2.70 -11.45
CA VAL A 82 11.12 -2.09 -11.07
C VAL A 82 11.27 -0.60 -10.76
N ARG A 83 12.33 -0.23 -10.02
CA ARG A 83 12.64 1.18 -9.73
C ARG A 83 12.92 1.98 -10.99
N ASP A 84 13.75 1.43 -11.89
CA ASP A 84 14.12 2.09 -13.15
C ASP A 84 12.89 2.27 -14.05
N TYR A 85 12.04 1.25 -14.13
CA TYR A 85 10.80 1.33 -14.89
C TYR A 85 9.85 2.37 -14.31
N PHE A 86 9.70 2.39 -12.99
CA PHE A 86 8.89 3.38 -12.30
C PHE A 86 9.38 4.80 -12.56
N LEU A 87 10.69 5.05 -12.42
CA LEU A 87 11.28 6.38 -12.69
C LEU A 87 11.11 6.78 -14.16
N ARG A 88 11.23 5.85 -15.09
CA ARG A 88 10.99 6.11 -16.51
C ARG A 88 9.55 6.55 -16.76
N VAL A 89 8.57 5.85 -16.17
CA VAL A 89 7.16 6.21 -16.27
C VAL A 89 6.91 7.56 -15.60
N TRP A 90 7.44 7.77 -14.39
CA TRP A 90 7.32 9.04 -13.67
C TRP A 90 7.84 10.22 -14.50
N ASN A 91 9.03 10.10 -15.08
CA ASN A 91 9.65 11.12 -15.89
C ASN A 91 8.90 11.42 -17.21
N SER A 92 7.96 10.58 -17.60
CA SER A 92 7.07 10.82 -18.75
C SER A 92 5.76 11.53 -18.38
N THR A 93 5.53 11.80 -17.11
CA THR A 93 4.33 12.50 -16.62
C THR A 93 4.59 14.01 -16.49
N GLU A 94 3.52 14.78 -16.42
CA GLU A 94 3.56 16.22 -16.13
C GLU A 94 4.12 16.56 -14.72
N PHE A 95 4.17 15.59 -13.83
CA PHE A 95 4.69 15.73 -12.46
C PHE A 95 6.20 15.57 -12.36
N SER A 96 6.89 15.29 -13.47
CA SER A 96 8.35 15.02 -13.51
C SER A 96 9.22 16.21 -13.07
N GLU A 97 8.67 17.42 -13.14
CA GLU A 97 9.37 18.66 -12.73
C GLU A 97 9.52 18.78 -11.19
N ASN A 98 8.84 17.94 -10.42
CA ASN A 98 8.97 17.93 -8.97
C ASN A 98 10.39 17.51 -8.58
N SER A 99 11.05 18.35 -7.79
CA SER A 99 12.42 18.14 -7.32
C SER A 99 12.62 16.88 -6.45
N ASN A 100 11.54 16.27 -6.02
CA ASN A 100 11.58 15.09 -5.15
C ASN A 100 10.62 14.01 -5.66
N PRO A 101 11.04 13.18 -6.64
CA PRO A 101 10.18 12.16 -7.21
C PRO A 101 9.77 11.12 -6.16
N PRO A 102 8.54 10.60 -6.21
CA PRO A 102 8.13 9.53 -5.34
C PRO A 102 8.92 8.25 -5.64
N THR A 103 8.90 7.34 -4.69
CA THR A 103 9.50 6.02 -4.84
C THR A 103 8.40 4.95 -4.80
N ILE A 104 8.72 3.72 -5.15
CA ILE A 104 7.79 2.59 -4.97
C ILE A 104 7.30 2.49 -3.52
N LYS A 105 8.14 2.85 -2.55
CA LYS A 105 7.76 2.89 -1.13
C LYS A 105 6.63 3.89 -0.87
N SER A 106 6.53 4.96 -1.64
CA SER A 106 5.49 5.97 -1.51
C SER A 106 4.09 5.39 -1.70
N PHE A 107 3.91 4.40 -2.58
CA PHE A 107 2.62 3.69 -2.73
C PHE A 107 2.15 3.05 -1.44
N ARG A 108 3.06 2.41 -0.71
CA ARG A 108 2.74 1.81 0.59
C ARG A 108 2.41 2.87 1.64
N HIS A 109 3.12 4.02 1.65
CA HIS A 109 2.78 5.14 2.51
C HIS A 109 1.37 5.66 2.20
N THR A 110 1.06 5.87 0.91
CA THR A 110 -0.28 6.30 0.49
C THR A 110 -1.35 5.31 0.91
N PHE A 111 -1.14 4.00 0.71
CA PHE A 111 -2.07 2.96 1.18
C PHE A 111 -2.39 3.11 2.67
N VAL A 112 -1.37 3.30 3.52
CA VAL A 112 -1.57 3.45 4.97
C VAL A 112 -2.35 4.70 5.30
N VAL A 113 -1.95 5.84 4.71
CA VAL A 113 -2.61 7.14 4.93
C VAL A 113 -4.06 7.10 4.47
N ASP A 114 -4.33 6.57 3.28
CA ASP A 114 -5.68 6.44 2.74
C ASP A 114 -6.56 5.54 3.62
N ARG A 115 -5.99 4.44 4.14
CA ARG A 115 -6.71 3.54 5.03
C ARG A 115 -7.08 4.20 6.36
N LEU A 116 -6.14 4.92 6.96
CA LEU A 116 -6.38 5.68 8.18
C LEU A 116 -7.42 6.80 7.94
N ASN A 117 -7.28 7.56 6.88
CA ASN A 117 -8.24 8.60 6.51
C ASN A 117 -9.66 8.04 6.32
N LEU A 118 -9.78 6.88 5.63
CA LEU A 118 -11.06 6.21 5.43
C LEU A 118 -11.71 5.82 6.77
N TRP A 119 -10.96 5.25 7.68
CA TRP A 119 -11.48 4.86 9.00
C TRP A 119 -11.93 6.06 9.81
N ILE A 120 -11.09 7.09 9.89
CA ILE A 120 -11.40 8.28 10.67
C ILE A 120 -12.60 9.05 10.07
N SER A 121 -12.67 9.19 8.74
CA SER A 121 -13.82 9.85 8.09
C SER A 121 -15.11 9.03 8.20
N GLY A 122 -15.00 7.71 8.28
CA GLY A 122 -16.12 6.79 8.49
C GLY A 122 -16.56 6.67 9.96
N GLY A 123 -15.99 7.46 10.89
CA GLY A 123 -16.33 7.40 12.32
C GLY A 123 -15.83 6.15 13.04
N THR A 124 -14.90 5.40 12.41
CA THR A 124 -14.30 4.21 13.04
C THR A 124 -13.10 4.66 13.87
N ASP A 125 -12.96 4.09 15.07
CA ASP A 125 -11.75 4.30 15.88
C ASP A 125 -10.54 3.69 15.17
N ALA A 126 -9.67 4.58 14.67
CA ALA A 126 -8.49 4.17 13.95
C ALA A 126 -7.45 3.53 14.88
N GLU A 127 -7.39 3.90 16.17
CA GLU A 127 -6.46 3.31 17.13
C GLU A 127 -6.78 1.83 17.38
N GLU A 128 -8.04 1.49 17.52
CA GLU A 128 -8.45 0.08 17.68
C GLU A 128 -8.09 -0.78 16.45
N ARG A 129 -7.98 -0.16 15.27
CA ARG A 129 -7.65 -0.86 14.02
C ARG A 129 -6.16 -0.89 13.69
N LEU A 130 -5.34 -0.09 14.36
CA LEU A 130 -3.89 -0.06 14.12
C LEU A 130 -3.21 -1.42 14.26
N PRO A 131 -3.54 -2.29 15.23
CA PRO A 131 -2.94 -3.62 15.33
C PRO A 131 -3.19 -4.49 14.08
N TYR A 132 -4.38 -4.39 13.50
CA TYR A 132 -4.73 -5.14 12.27
C TYR A 132 -3.96 -4.58 11.06
N LEU A 133 -3.86 -3.26 10.93
CA LEU A 133 -3.05 -2.62 9.90
C LEU A 133 -1.58 -2.99 10.04
N SER A 134 -1.05 -2.97 11.25
CA SER A 134 0.32 -3.36 11.57
C SER A 134 0.60 -4.80 11.14
N LYS A 135 -0.31 -5.72 11.45
CA LYS A 135 -0.22 -7.12 11.05
C LYS A 135 -0.31 -7.29 9.53
N HIS A 136 -1.24 -6.59 8.88
CA HIS A 136 -1.38 -6.60 7.41
C HIS A 136 -0.10 -6.14 6.71
N LEU A 137 0.51 -5.08 7.22
CA LEU A 137 1.76 -4.52 6.69
C LEU A 137 2.99 -5.37 7.04
N GLY A 138 2.89 -6.30 7.99
CA GLY A 138 4.02 -7.06 8.50
C GLY A 138 5.03 -6.17 9.23
N HIS A 139 4.54 -5.22 10.04
CA HIS A 139 5.38 -4.45 10.95
C HIS A 139 5.81 -5.31 12.13
N ASN A 140 7.06 -5.17 12.57
CA ASN A 140 7.54 -5.87 13.74
C ASN A 140 7.06 -5.22 15.04
N ARG A 141 6.83 -3.93 15.00
CA ARG A 141 6.38 -3.12 16.13
C ARG A 141 5.20 -2.25 15.70
N ILE A 142 4.27 -2.06 16.60
CA ILE A 142 3.10 -1.21 16.38
C ILE A 142 3.49 0.25 16.17
N ASP A 143 4.61 0.68 16.74
CA ASP A 143 5.15 2.04 16.63
C ASP A 143 5.33 2.48 15.17
N GLU A 144 5.67 1.53 14.27
CA GLU A 144 5.76 1.82 12.84
C GLU A 144 4.41 2.24 12.23
N SER A 145 3.30 1.72 12.77
CA SER A 145 1.95 2.10 12.34
C SER A 145 1.45 3.35 13.05
N LEU A 146 1.80 3.54 14.33
CA LEU A 146 1.50 4.75 15.11
C LEU A 146 2.13 6.00 14.49
N TYR A 147 3.33 5.89 13.91
CA TYR A 147 3.96 6.99 13.19
C TYR A 147 3.04 7.58 12.10
N TYR A 148 2.38 6.74 11.32
CA TYR A 148 1.44 7.20 10.29
C TYR A 148 0.18 7.80 10.90
N TYR A 149 -0.32 7.23 11.98
CA TYR A 149 -1.50 7.74 12.68
C TYR A 149 -1.28 9.18 13.17
N HIS A 150 -0.14 9.43 13.80
CA HIS A 150 0.22 10.77 14.26
C HIS A 150 0.38 11.75 13.08
N GLN A 151 0.95 11.32 11.97
CA GLN A 151 1.06 12.19 10.78
C GLN A 151 -0.29 12.59 10.21
N VAL A 152 -1.25 11.69 10.16
CA VAL A 152 -2.61 11.99 9.67
C VAL A 152 -3.31 12.98 10.60
N GLU A 153 -3.18 12.82 11.90
CA GLU A 153 -3.78 13.72 12.89
C GLU A 153 -3.13 15.12 12.85
N GLU A 154 -1.81 15.20 12.78
CA GLU A 154 -1.09 16.47 12.63
C GLU A 154 -1.46 17.19 11.33
N SER A 155 -1.56 16.48 10.23
CA SER A 155 -2.02 17.04 8.96
C SER A 155 -3.42 17.64 9.09
N ARG A 156 -4.31 16.99 9.84
CA ARG A 156 -5.66 17.53 10.12
C ARG A 156 -5.63 18.78 11.00
N LYS A 157 -4.79 18.80 12.02
CA LYS A 157 -4.61 20.00 12.87
C LYS A 157 -4.12 21.18 12.02
N ILE A 158 -3.15 20.94 11.13
CA ILE A 158 -2.63 21.96 10.21
C ILE A 158 -3.71 22.42 9.22
N ILE A 159 -4.51 21.51 8.68
CA ILE A 159 -5.62 21.84 7.79
C ILE A 159 -6.66 22.68 8.54
N ARG A 160 -7.03 22.31 9.75
CA ARG A 160 -7.95 23.09 10.60
C ARG A 160 -7.41 24.48 10.93
N LEU A 161 -6.13 24.60 11.22
CA LEU A 161 -5.48 25.90 11.49
C LEU A 161 -5.38 26.80 10.24
N LYS A 162 -5.30 26.20 9.05
CA LYS A 162 -5.27 26.94 7.77
C LYS A 162 -6.65 27.18 7.18
N ASP A 163 -7.66 26.51 7.70
CA ASP A 163 -9.03 26.67 7.24
C ASP A 163 -9.68 27.89 7.86
N THR A 164 -9.60 29.00 7.13
CA THR A 164 -10.24 30.28 7.50
C THR A 164 -11.73 30.33 7.18
N THR A 165 -12.28 29.28 6.55
CA THR A 165 -13.66 29.24 6.06
C THR A 165 -14.59 28.39 6.89
N SER A 166 -14.13 27.31 7.49
CA SER A 166 -14.99 26.42 8.29
C SER A 166 -15.46 27.04 9.60
N GLY A 167 -14.73 27.98 10.19
CA GLY A 167 -15.19 28.77 11.33
C GLY A 167 -16.45 29.64 11.07
N ARG A 168 -16.84 29.77 9.77
CA ARG A 168 -18.10 30.43 9.39
C ARG A 168 -19.28 29.44 9.25
N VAL A 169 -19.00 28.15 9.19
CA VAL A 169 -20.01 27.11 8.92
C VAL A 169 -20.28 26.25 10.15
N ILE A 170 -19.30 26.10 11.04
CA ILE A 170 -19.42 25.32 12.27
C ILE A 170 -19.27 26.28 13.45
N PRO A 171 -20.29 26.49 14.30
CA PRO A 171 -20.16 27.30 15.51
C PRO A 171 -19.08 26.71 16.41
N GLU A 172 -18.21 27.58 16.95
CA GLU A 172 -17.25 27.15 17.97
C GLU A 172 -18.06 26.60 19.18
N VAL A 173 -17.84 25.34 19.50
CA VAL A 173 -18.30 24.76 20.74
C VAL A 173 -17.42 25.34 21.83
N ASN A 174 -17.94 26.24 22.61
CA ASN A 174 -17.28 26.71 23.83
C ASN A 174 -17.27 25.56 24.85
N ASP A 175 -16.12 25.01 25.15
CA ASP A 175 -15.88 23.99 26.19
C ASP A 175 -15.99 24.59 27.62
N ASN A 176 -16.81 25.59 27.80
CA ASN A 176 -17.08 26.22 29.09
C ASN A 176 -18.57 26.11 29.45
N GLU A 177 -19.01 24.89 29.74
CA GLU A 177 -20.16 24.68 30.64
C GLU A 177 -19.89 23.42 31.46
N GLU A 178 -19.43 23.62 32.70
CA GLU A 178 -19.56 22.66 33.77
C GLU A 178 -21.02 22.51 34.18
#